data_1be4f0eb342d4ccd5a1914ef0f00960f
#
_entry.id   1be4f0eb342d4ccd5a1914ef0f00960f
#
_cell.length_a   1.000
_cell.length_b   1.000
_cell.length_c   1.000
_cell.angle_alpha   90.00
_cell.angle_beta   90.00
_cell.angle_gamma   90.00
#
_symmetry.space_group_name_H-M   'P 1'
#
loop_
_entity.id
_entity.type
_entity.pdbx_description
1 polymer ?
#
loop_
_entity_poly.entity_id
_entity_poly.type
_entity_poly.pdbx_seq_one_letter_code
_entity_poly.pdbx_strand_id
1 'polypeptide(L)'
;MAFLSAPDGTLLAHRLTGSGAPLLCVPGGPADSAYLGDLGGLSAHRTLVIPDLRGTGRSAVPADPSSYRCDRQVEDIEALRRRLGLDRVDLLGHSAGANLAAQYAARHPDRVGRLALVAPGTRAVGVDVAPEARRELALERAGEPWFPAAFAALEAIAAGTGADWEAVAPFLYGRWDEAARRHHAAARPADPEAVAGFGAEGAFTPRATRAALAALDRPVLLLAGARDLNSPPSAVAEFAAVFPRAEFAVQPGAGHYPWLDDSGRFTATLAGFLAR
;
A
#
# COMPACT_ATOMS: atom_id res chain seq x y z
N MET A 1 17.15 11.62 -5.93
CA MET A 1 15.83 12.28 -5.92
C MET A 1 15.65 13.02 -7.23
N ALA A 2 14.51 12.82 -7.88
CA ALA A 2 14.14 13.52 -9.11
C ALA A 2 12.72 14.09 -8.94
N PHE A 3 12.34 15.01 -9.83
CA PHE A 3 11.04 15.67 -9.79
C PHE A 3 10.37 15.62 -11.16
N LEU A 4 9.05 15.66 -11.15
CA LEU A 4 8.21 15.85 -12.33
C LEU A 4 7.05 16.78 -11.98
N SER A 5 6.50 17.45 -12.98
CA SER A 5 5.27 18.22 -12.81
C SER A 5 4.07 17.33 -13.15
N ALA A 6 3.11 17.25 -12.24
CA ALA A 6 1.81 16.66 -12.50
C ALA A 6 1.04 17.51 -13.55
N PRO A 7 -0.03 16.98 -14.16
CA PRO A 7 -0.81 17.72 -15.17
C PRO A 7 -1.39 19.07 -14.67
N ASP A 8 -1.63 19.20 -13.38
CA ASP A 8 -2.11 20.44 -12.74
C ASP A 8 -0.99 21.37 -12.26
N GLY A 9 0.28 21.04 -12.56
CA GLY A 9 1.46 21.81 -12.16
C GLY A 9 2.03 21.45 -10.79
N THR A 10 1.41 20.56 -10.02
CA THR A 10 1.95 20.12 -8.72
C THR A 10 3.29 19.41 -8.93
N LEU A 11 4.32 19.83 -8.19
CA LEU A 11 5.66 19.25 -8.27
C LEU A 11 5.72 17.95 -7.45
N LEU A 12 5.95 16.84 -8.10
CA LEU A 12 6.03 15.51 -7.50
C LEU A 12 7.47 15.04 -7.42
N ALA A 13 7.89 14.57 -6.26
CA ALA A 13 9.19 13.98 -6.03
C ALA A 13 9.13 12.45 -6.22
N HIS A 14 10.23 11.86 -6.67
CA HIS A 14 10.43 10.41 -6.65
C HIS A 14 11.90 10.07 -6.46
N ARG A 15 12.16 8.91 -5.91
CA ARG A 15 13.50 8.35 -5.79
C ARG A 15 13.64 7.06 -6.59
N LEU A 16 14.87 6.79 -7.02
CA LEU A 16 15.24 5.53 -7.65
C LEU A 16 16.28 4.85 -6.76
N THR A 17 16.13 3.55 -6.57
CA THR A 17 17.12 2.72 -5.87
C THR A 17 17.17 1.34 -6.48
N GLY A 18 18.34 0.72 -6.50
CA GLY A 18 18.54 -0.60 -7.09
C GLY A 18 18.90 -0.57 -8.57
N SER A 19 18.82 -1.72 -9.23
CA SER A 19 19.17 -1.91 -10.63
C SER A 19 18.26 -2.94 -11.31
N GLY A 20 18.18 -2.89 -12.63
CA GLY A 20 17.32 -3.78 -13.44
C GLY A 20 16.04 -3.09 -13.92
N ALA A 21 15.05 -3.88 -14.31
CA ALA A 21 13.79 -3.38 -14.85
C ALA A 21 13.05 -2.51 -13.81
N PRO A 22 12.46 -1.37 -14.23
CA PRO A 22 11.74 -0.49 -13.31
C PRO A 22 10.53 -1.17 -12.68
N LEU A 23 10.33 -0.93 -11.37
CA LEU A 23 9.13 -1.25 -10.62
C LEU A 23 8.65 0.04 -9.93
N LEU A 24 7.49 0.53 -10.29
CA LEU A 24 6.90 1.69 -9.66
C LEU A 24 6.21 1.26 -8.37
N CYS A 25 6.69 1.76 -7.23
CA CYS A 25 6.25 1.36 -5.90
C CYS A 25 5.44 2.48 -5.26
N VAL A 26 4.11 2.36 -5.28
CA VAL A 26 3.18 3.35 -4.73
C VAL A 26 3.05 3.16 -3.23
N PRO A 27 3.44 4.17 -2.42
CA PRO A 27 3.36 4.09 -0.97
C PRO A 27 1.93 4.13 -0.46
N GLY A 28 1.72 3.57 0.74
CA GLY A 28 0.48 3.72 1.50
C GLY A 28 0.37 5.05 2.23
N GLY A 29 -0.64 5.19 3.03
CA GLY A 29 -0.90 6.36 3.82
C GLY A 29 -2.10 7.15 3.31
N PRO A 30 -1.98 8.40 2.82
CA PRO A 30 -0.77 9.14 2.40
C PRO A 30 0.24 9.37 3.53
N ALA A 31 1.48 8.95 3.29
CA ALA A 31 2.58 9.08 4.23
C ALA A 31 3.90 9.32 3.47
N ASP A 32 4.94 9.78 4.19
CA ASP A 32 6.29 9.87 3.64
C ASP A 32 6.72 8.49 3.13
N SER A 33 7.08 8.38 1.86
CA SER A 33 7.43 7.12 1.21
C SER A 33 8.71 6.46 1.73
N ALA A 34 9.47 7.15 2.59
CA ALA A 34 10.73 6.65 3.15
C ALA A 34 10.56 5.33 3.93
N TYR A 35 9.39 5.06 4.51
CA TYR A 35 9.09 3.83 5.22
C TYR A 35 9.21 2.56 4.37
N LEU A 36 9.08 2.66 3.04
CA LEU A 36 9.27 1.52 2.14
C LEU A 36 10.73 1.05 2.09
N GLY A 37 11.68 1.94 2.42
CA GLY A 37 13.10 1.62 2.31
C GLY A 37 13.46 1.12 0.92
N ASP A 38 14.09 -0.04 0.87
CA ASP A 38 14.41 -0.81 -0.34
C ASP A 38 13.51 -2.05 -0.51
N LEU A 39 12.39 -2.10 0.25
CA LEU A 39 11.46 -3.23 0.29
C LEU A 39 12.17 -4.55 0.63
N GLY A 40 12.99 -4.53 1.69
CA GLY A 40 13.66 -5.72 2.22
C GLY A 40 14.67 -6.34 1.26
N GLY A 41 15.33 -5.54 0.44
CA GLY A 41 16.33 -5.99 -0.54
C GLY A 41 15.75 -6.25 -1.93
N LEU A 42 14.48 -5.92 -2.22
CA LEU A 42 13.90 -6.05 -3.56
C LEU A 42 14.64 -5.19 -4.60
N SER A 43 15.34 -4.14 -4.14
CA SER A 43 16.23 -3.30 -4.95
C SER A 43 17.39 -4.04 -5.61
N ALA A 44 17.76 -5.23 -5.11
CA ALA A 44 18.75 -6.08 -5.76
C ALA A 44 18.24 -6.76 -7.04
N HIS A 45 16.93 -6.79 -7.24
CA HIS A 45 16.24 -7.45 -8.36
C HIS A 45 15.57 -6.47 -9.33
N ARG A 46 15.29 -5.25 -8.88
CA ARG A 46 14.54 -4.24 -9.62
C ARG A 46 15.04 -2.82 -9.33
N THR A 47 14.93 -1.93 -10.29
CA THR A 47 15.01 -0.50 -10.02
C THR A 47 13.69 -0.05 -9.43
N LEU A 48 13.66 0.18 -8.10
CA LEU A 48 12.48 0.69 -7.43
C LEU A 48 12.33 2.18 -7.72
N VAL A 49 11.21 2.56 -8.31
CA VAL A 49 10.81 3.95 -8.54
C VAL A 49 9.73 4.28 -7.51
N ILE A 50 10.08 5.05 -6.50
CA ILE A 50 9.21 5.31 -5.36
C ILE A 50 8.80 6.79 -5.36
N PRO A 51 7.56 7.13 -5.72
CA PRO A 51 7.06 8.50 -5.63
C PRO A 51 6.73 8.87 -4.18
N ASP A 52 6.86 10.15 -3.87
CA ASP A 52 6.12 10.76 -2.77
C ASP A 52 4.76 11.20 -3.31
N LEU A 53 3.67 10.81 -2.66
CA LEU A 53 2.33 11.27 -3.05
C LEU A 53 2.19 12.77 -2.79
N ARG A 54 1.17 13.40 -3.34
CA ARG A 54 0.89 14.83 -3.16
C ARG A 54 0.87 15.19 -1.68
N GLY A 55 1.55 16.29 -1.30
CA GLY A 55 1.65 16.77 0.08
C GLY A 55 2.42 15.85 1.02
N THR A 56 3.14 14.84 0.52
CA THR A 56 3.96 13.95 1.34
C THR A 56 5.44 14.03 0.96
N GLY A 57 6.31 13.67 1.89
CA GLY A 57 7.75 13.61 1.66
C GLY A 57 8.31 14.92 1.11
N ARG A 58 8.73 14.91 -0.15
CA ARG A 58 9.26 16.09 -0.89
C ARG A 58 8.35 16.55 -2.02
N SER A 59 7.20 15.92 -2.21
CA SER A 59 6.19 16.40 -3.15
C SER A 59 5.51 17.65 -2.61
N ALA A 60 5.16 18.56 -3.51
CA ALA A 60 4.48 19.78 -3.14
C ALA A 60 3.06 19.52 -2.63
N VAL A 61 2.59 20.41 -1.77
CA VAL A 61 1.17 20.56 -1.46
C VAL A 61 0.47 21.08 -2.72
N PRO A 62 -0.61 20.42 -3.20
CA PRO A 62 -1.32 20.89 -4.37
C PRO A 62 -2.07 22.20 -4.09
N ALA A 63 -2.23 23.02 -5.14
CA ALA A 63 -3.01 24.26 -5.02
C ALA A 63 -4.52 23.99 -4.84
N ASP A 64 -5.00 22.88 -5.40
CA ASP A 64 -6.39 22.39 -5.24
C ASP A 64 -6.41 21.17 -4.31
N PRO A 65 -6.92 21.30 -3.07
CA PRO A 65 -7.02 20.17 -2.13
C PRO A 65 -7.86 19.00 -2.65
N SER A 66 -8.80 19.23 -3.56
CA SER A 66 -9.60 18.15 -4.15
C SER A 66 -8.73 17.16 -4.95
N SER A 67 -7.54 17.58 -5.35
CA SER A 67 -6.57 16.74 -6.06
C SER A 67 -5.84 15.72 -5.18
N TYR A 68 -6.02 15.78 -3.85
CA TYR A 68 -5.59 14.72 -2.94
C TYR A 68 -6.37 13.42 -3.12
N ARG A 69 -7.54 13.45 -3.74
CA ARG A 69 -8.36 12.26 -3.95
C ARG A 69 -7.60 11.19 -4.70
N CYS A 70 -7.76 9.94 -4.27
CA CYS A 70 -7.09 8.77 -4.85
C CYS A 70 -7.34 8.68 -6.36
N ASP A 71 -8.57 8.90 -6.82
CA ASP A 71 -8.92 8.86 -8.24
C ASP A 71 -8.22 9.95 -9.08
N ARG A 72 -7.87 11.09 -8.48
CA ARG A 72 -7.15 12.18 -9.16
C ARG A 72 -5.65 11.85 -9.29
N GLN A 73 -5.07 11.21 -8.30
CA GLN A 73 -3.65 10.83 -8.30
C GLN A 73 -3.32 9.70 -9.29
N VAL A 74 -4.30 9.07 -9.94
CA VAL A 74 -4.08 8.14 -11.05
C VAL A 74 -3.27 8.80 -12.18
N GLU A 75 -3.54 10.08 -12.47
CA GLU A 75 -2.80 10.82 -13.49
C GLU A 75 -1.35 11.12 -13.10
N ASP A 76 -1.03 11.13 -11.80
CA ASP A 76 0.35 11.28 -11.32
C ASP A 76 1.17 10.03 -11.64
N ILE A 77 0.56 8.84 -11.47
CA ILE A 77 1.19 7.56 -11.84
C ILE A 77 1.42 7.51 -13.36
N GLU A 78 0.44 7.96 -14.16
CA GLU A 78 0.57 8.00 -15.61
C GLU A 78 1.65 9.02 -16.05
N ALA A 79 1.70 10.19 -15.41
CA ALA A 79 2.74 11.18 -15.67
C ALA A 79 4.15 10.63 -15.37
N LEU A 80 4.28 9.90 -14.25
CA LEU A 80 5.55 9.27 -13.88
C LEU A 80 5.94 8.15 -14.86
N ARG A 81 5.00 7.30 -15.27
CA ARG A 81 5.26 6.27 -16.30
C ARG A 81 5.78 6.91 -17.60
N ARG A 82 5.11 7.98 -18.06
CA ARG A 82 5.53 8.72 -19.29
C ARG A 82 6.90 9.37 -19.11
N ARG A 83 7.18 9.96 -17.94
CA ARG A 83 8.48 10.58 -17.62
C ARG A 83 9.62 9.57 -17.66
N LEU A 84 9.33 8.32 -17.29
CA LEU A 84 10.29 7.20 -17.35
C LEU A 84 10.43 6.58 -18.77
N GLY A 85 9.64 7.04 -19.73
CA GLY A 85 9.66 6.51 -21.10
C GLY A 85 9.14 5.08 -21.22
N LEU A 86 8.32 4.61 -20.28
CA LEU A 86 7.82 3.24 -20.25
C LEU A 86 6.52 3.11 -21.06
N ASP A 87 6.45 2.15 -21.97
CA ASP A 87 5.18 1.80 -22.63
C ASP A 87 4.21 1.15 -21.64
N ARG A 88 4.73 0.22 -20.85
CA ARG A 88 4.05 -0.44 -19.73
C ARG A 88 4.88 -0.33 -18.46
N VAL A 89 4.22 -0.34 -17.31
CA VAL A 89 4.88 -0.28 -16.01
C VAL A 89 4.52 -1.51 -15.17
N ASP A 90 5.53 -2.15 -14.58
CA ASP A 90 5.30 -3.06 -13.46
C ASP A 90 5.02 -2.20 -12.23
N LEU A 91 3.93 -2.48 -11.53
CA LEU A 91 3.39 -1.63 -10.47
C LEU A 91 3.26 -2.41 -9.16
N LEU A 92 3.77 -1.86 -8.08
CA LEU A 92 3.55 -2.34 -6.73
C LEU A 92 2.79 -1.26 -5.96
N GLY A 93 1.69 -1.64 -5.31
CA GLY A 93 0.98 -0.77 -4.37
C GLY A 93 0.98 -1.38 -2.97
N HIS A 94 1.37 -0.60 -1.97
CA HIS A 94 1.31 -1.00 -0.57
C HIS A 94 0.15 -0.29 0.15
N SER A 95 -0.62 -1.04 0.96
CA SER A 95 -1.67 -0.45 1.82
C SER A 95 -2.64 0.46 1.04
N ALA A 96 -2.81 1.72 1.44
CA ALA A 96 -3.63 2.68 0.70
C ALA A 96 -3.16 2.91 -0.74
N GLY A 97 -1.84 2.81 -1.01
CA GLY A 97 -1.29 2.89 -2.37
C GLY A 97 -1.74 1.76 -3.28
N ALA A 98 -2.18 0.63 -2.72
CA ALA A 98 -2.80 -0.44 -3.50
C ALA A 98 -4.15 -0.02 -4.10
N ASN A 99 -4.91 0.85 -3.42
CA ASN A 99 -6.13 1.43 -4.01
C ASN A 99 -5.80 2.29 -5.23
N LEU A 100 -4.73 3.09 -5.14
CA LEU A 100 -4.27 3.92 -6.26
C LEU A 100 -3.76 3.06 -7.42
N ALA A 101 -2.97 2.03 -7.13
CA ALA A 101 -2.48 1.08 -8.12
C ALA A 101 -3.62 0.32 -8.82
N ALA A 102 -4.64 -0.11 -8.06
CA ALA A 102 -5.82 -0.76 -8.60
C ALA A 102 -6.65 0.17 -9.50
N GLN A 103 -6.86 1.42 -9.09
CA GLN A 103 -7.56 2.40 -9.93
C GLN A 103 -6.77 2.76 -11.19
N TYR A 104 -5.43 2.83 -11.09
CA TYR A 104 -4.58 3.00 -12.26
C TYR A 104 -4.74 1.82 -13.23
N ALA A 105 -4.68 0.58 -12.73
CA ALA A 105 -4.88 -0.60 -13.55
C ALA A 105 -6.27 -0.66 -14.20
N ALA A 106 -7.30 -0.22 -13.48
CA ALA A 106 -8.67 -0.15 -14.00
C ALA A 106 -8.83 0.89 -15.13
N ARG A 107 -8.12 2.03 -15.07
CA ARG A 107 -8.20 3.11 -16.07
C ARG A 107 -7.23 2.95 -17.23
N HIS A 108 -6.07 2.34 -16.96
CA HIS A 108 -4.99 2.18 -17.93
C HIS A 108 -4.55 0.71 -18.07
N PRO A 109 -5.47 -0.25 -18.36
CA PRO A 109 -5.14 -1.68 -18.36
C PRO A 109 -4.03 -2.04 -19.35
N ASP A 110 -3.94 -1.32 -20.49
CA ASP A 110 -2.91 -1.52 -21.51
C ASP A 110 -1.54 -0.98 -21.08
N ARG A 111 -1.47 -0.15 -20.03
CA ARG A 111 -0.24 0.44 -19.49
C ARG A 111 0.36 -0.34 -18.33
N VAL A 112 -0.34 -1.36 -17.86
CA VAL A 112 0.16 -2.25 -16.80
C VAL A 112 0.90 -3.43 -17.42
N GLY A 113 2.11 -3.70 -16.92
CA GLY A 113 2.84 -4.94 -17.16
C GLY A 113 2.39 -6.00 -16.17
N ARG A 114 2.79 -5.84 -14.92
CA ARG A 114 2.39 -6.67 -13.78
C ARG A 114 1.87 -5.79 -12.65
N LEU A 115 0.97 -6.32 -11.84
CA LEU A 115 0.41 -5.62 -10.69
C LEU A 115 0.65 -6.43 -9.41
N ALA A 116 1.42 -5.89 -8.47
CA ALA A 116 1.63 -6.46 -7.15
C ALA A 116 0.94 -5.58 -6.09
N LEU A 117 0.03 -6.13 -5.31
CA LEU A 117 -0.68 -5.46 -4.23
C LEU A 117 -0.26 -6.08 -2.90
N VAL A 118 0.49 -5.33 -2.10
CA VAL A 118 1.07 -5.79 -0.83
C VAL A 118 0.29 -5.20 0.33
N ALA A 119 -0.22 -6.06 1.21
CA ALA A 119 -1.05 -5.64 2.34
C ALA A 119 -2.11 -4.59 1.91
N PRO A 120 -2.90 -4.87 0.85
CA PRO A 120 -3.66 -3.86 0.14
C PRO A 120 -4.82 -3.29 0.96
N GLY A 121 -4.98 -1.96 0.92
CA GLY A 121 -6.26 -1.36 1.23
C GLY A 121 -7.31 -1.78 0.19
N THR A 122 -8.54 -1.98 0.63
CA THR A 122 -9.61 -2.64 -0.17
C THR A 122 -10.72 -1.71 -0.62
N ARG A 123 -10.61 -0.40 -0.30
CA ARG A 123 -11.66 0.59 -0.57
C ARG A 123 -11.98 0.76 -2.06
N ALA A 124 -10.95 0.67 -2.92
CA ALA A 124 -11.13 0.80 -4.37
C ALA A 124 -12.07 -0.26 -4.96
N VAL A 125 -12.17 -1.42 -4.32
CA VAL A 125 -13.04 -2.53 -4.73
C VAL A 125 -14.23 -2.75 -3.78
N GLY A 126 -14.39 -1.91 -2.74
CA GLY A 126 -15.52 -1.98 -1.82
C GLY A 126 -15.59 -3.31 -1.05
N VAL A 127 -14.45 -3.81 -0.63
CA VAL A 127 -14.35 -4.91 0.33
C VAL A 127 -14.16 -4.31 1.72
N ASP A 128 -15.11 -4.56 2.60
CA ASP A 128 -15.04 -4.11 3.99
C ASP A 128 -14.31 -5.13 4.85
N VAL A 129 -13.50 -4.64 5.78
CA VAL A 129 -12.85 -5.47 6.78
C VAL A 129 -13.75 -5.54 8.00
N ALA A 130 -14.32 -6.72 8.25
CA ALA A 130 -15.17 -6.95 9.41
C ALA A 130 -14.40 -6.68 10.72
N PRO A 131 -14.97 -5.93 11.69
CA PRO A 131 -14.35 -5.69 12.99
C PRO A 131 -13.97 -6.98 13.71
N GLU A 132 -14.80 -8.02 13.56
CA GLU A 132 -14.60 -9.35 14.14
C GLU A 132 -13.32 -10.01 13.61
N ALA A 133 -13.06 -9.92 12.30
CA ALA A 133 -11.84 -10.47 11.70
C ALA A 133 -10.58 -9.80 12.25
N ARG A 134 -10.61 -8.47 12.47
CA ARG A 134 -9.51 -7.75 13.13
C ARG A 134 -9.32 -8.23 14.57
N ARG A 135 -10.42 -8.37 15.29
CA ARG A 135 -10.41 -8.79 16.69
C ARG A 135 -9.86 -10.21 16.85
N GLU A 136 -10.26 -11.13 15.99
CA GLU A 136 -9.76 -12.52 16.00
C GLU A 136 -8.25 -12.57 15.77
N LEU A 137 -7.75 -11.87 14.75
CA LEU A 137 -6.31 -11.77 14.51
C LEU A 137 -5.55 -11.11 15.65
N ALA A 138 -6.13 -10.08 16.30
CA ALA A 138 -5.52 -9.45 17.46
C ALA A 138 -5.39 -10.44 18.62
N LEU A 139 -6.40 -11.27 18.88
CA LEU A 139 -6.40 -12.26 19.96
C LEU A 139 -5.33 -13.35 19.78
N GLU A 140 -4.87 -13.63 18.57
CA GLU A 140 -3.72 -14.53 18.33
C GLU A 140 -2.43 -14.02 18.98
N ARG A 141 -2.39 -12.72 19.35
CA ARG A 141 -1.25 -12.06 19.99
C ARG A 141 -1.39 -11.92 21.50
N ALA A 142 -2.38 -12.59 22.12
CA ALA A 142 -2.70 -12.43 23.55
C ALA A 142 -1.52 -12.78 24.51
N GLY A 143 -0.55 -13.59 24.06
CA GLY A 143 0.65 -13.91 24.83
C GLY A 143 1.77 -12.86 24.79
N GLU A 144 1.63 -11.80 23.99
CA GLU A 144 2.67 -10.77 23.86
C GLU A 144 2.60 -9.77 25.04
N PRO A 145 3.75 -9.34 25.60
CA PRO A 145 3.78 -8.43 26.75
C PRO A 145 3.04 -7.09 26.52
N TRP A 146 3.02 -6.61 25.30
CA TRP A 146 2.38 -5.35 24.92
C TRP A 146 0.87 -5.50 24.65
N PHE A 147 0.38 -6.74 24.51
CA PHE A 147 -1.00 -7.02 24.08
C PHE A 147 -2.08 -6.37 24.94
N PRO A 148 -2.06 -6.42 26.29
CA PRO A 148 -3.17 -5.89 27.09
C PRO A 148 -3.46 -4.41 26.81
N ALA A 149 -2.40 -3.59 26.70
CA ALA A 149 -2.55 -2.16 26.42
C ALA A 149 -3.00 -1.90 24.98
N ALA A 150 -2.36 -2.55 24.00
CA ALA A 150 -2.70 -2.40 22.60
C ALA A 150 -4.11 -2.90 22.27
N PHE A 151 -4.55 -3.99 22.89
CA PHE A 151 -5.88 -4.53 22.66
C PHE A 151 -6.96 -3.65 23.28
N ALA A 152 -6.73 -3.10 24.48
CA ALA A 152 -7.65 -2.14 25.08
C ALA A 152 -7.81 -0.88 24.22
N ALA A 153 -6.71 -0.36 23.67
CA ALA A 153 -6.75 0.77 22.73
C ALA A 153 -7.49 0.42 21.43
N LEU A 154 -7.26 -0.79 20.86
CA LEU A 154 -7.95 -1.28 19.66
C LEU A 154 -9.48 -1.34 19.89
N GLU A 155 -9.92 -1.90 21.00
CA GLU A 155 -11.35 -1.99 21.37
C GLU A 155 -11.96 -0.58 21.57
N ALA A 156 -11.22 0.34 22.20
CA ALA A 156 -11.68 1.72 22.37
C ALA A 156 -11.81 2.48 21.04
N ILE A 157 -10.87 2.28 20.12
CA ILE A 157 -10.93 2.84 18.76
C ILE A 157 -12.13 2.25 18.01
N ALA A 158 -12.33 0.94 18.08
CA ALA A 158 -13.45 0.27 17.42
C ALA A 158 -14.82 0.74 17.94
N ALA A 159 -14.88 1.03 19.25
CA ALA A 159 -16.08 1.58 19.90
C ALA A 159 -16.26 3.10 19.69
N GLY A 160 -15.31 3.79 19.07
CA GLY A 160 -15.33 5.26 18.92
C GLY A 160 -15.11 6.03 20.23
N THR A 161 -14.59 5.38 21.28
CA THR A 161 -14.36 5.96 22.60
C THR A 161 -12.90 6.32 22.88
N GLY A 162 -12.00 6.04 21.93
CA GLY A 162 -10.58 6.34 22.01
C GLY A 162 -9.95 6.58 20.64
N ALA A 163 -8.73 7.15 20.64
CA ALA A 163 -7.96 7.45 19.45
C ALA A 163 -6.45 7.24 19.66
N ASP A 164 -6.07 6.32 20.56
CA ASP A 164 -4.65 6.02 20.84
C ASP A 164 -4.08 5.08 19.77
N TRP A 165 -3.78 5.67 18.64
CA TRP A 165 -3.17 4.97 17.50
C TRP A 165 -1.73 4.52 17.77
N GLU A 166 -1.03 5.16 18.71
CA GLU A 166 0.31 4.78 19.11
C GLU A 166 0.29 3.44 19.87
N ALA A 167 -0.64 3.27 20.78
CA ALA A 167 -0.76 2.03 21.55
C ALA A 167 -1.09 0.81 20.66
N VAL A 168 -1.77 1.00 19.51
CA VAL A 168 -2.08 -0.11 18.59
C VAL A 168 -0.97 -0.39 17.56
N ALA A 169 0.08 0.42 17.54
CA ALA A 169 1.18 0.26 16.59
C ALA A 169 1.82 -1.14 16.55
N PRO A 170 1.98 -1.88 17.67
CA PRO A 170 2.51 -3.24 17.65
C PRO A 170 1.75 -4.20 16.73
N PHE A 171 0.46 -4.00 16.52
CA PHE A 171 -0.36 -4.82 15.61
C PHE A 171 -0.04 -4.64 14.13
N LEU A 172 0.68 -3.58 13.76
CA LEU A 172 1.13 -3.36 12.38
C LEU A 172 2.28 -4.28 11.98
N TYR A 173 2.93 -4.94 12.94
CA TYR A 173 4.14 -5.73 12.72
C TYR A 173 3.90 -7.18 13.10
N GLY A 174 4.49 -8.09 12.37
CA GLY A 174 4.47 -9.51 12.72
C GLY A 174 5.23 -9.79 14.02
N ARG A 175 6.26 -8.98 14.30
CA ARG A 175 7.03 -8.96 15.56
C ARG A 175 7.23 -7.53 16.00
N TRP A 176 6.99 -7.24 17.29
CA TRP A 176 7.25 -5.93 17.88
C TRP A 176 8.63 -5.89 18.53
N ASP A 177 9.66 -6.08 17.70
CA ASP A 177 11.08 -6.06 18.07
C ASP A 177 11.70 -4.66 17.91
N GLU A 178 13.02 -4.56 18.09
CA GLU A 178 13.74 -3.30 17.96
C GLU A 178 13.71 -2.75 16.53
N ALA A 179 13.72 -3.61 15.51
CA ALA A 179 13.63 -3.17 14.11
C ALA A 179 12.26 -2.58 13.81
N ALA A 180 11.19 -3.20 14.28
CA ALA A 180 9.83 -2.70 14.17
C ALA A 180 9.67 -1.35 14.87
N ARG A 181 10.18 -1.21 16.11
CA ARG A 181 10.13 0.05 16.87
C ARG A 181 10.90 1.17 16.17
N ARG A 182 12.10 0.88 15.64
CA ARG A 182 12.87 1.88 14.87
C ARG A 182 12.14 2.30 13.61
N HIS A 183 11.54 1.37 12.89
CA HIS A 183 10.76 1.67 11.70
C HIS A 183 9.54 2.54 12.04
N HIS A 184 8.82 2.19 13.10
CA HIS A 184 7.68 2.97 13.57
C HIS A 184 8.08 4.38 14.00
N ALA A 185 9.13 4.51 14.81
CA ALA A 185 9.64 5.79 15.28
C ALA A 185 10.22 6.69 14.16
N ALA A 186 10.63 6.11 13.04
CA ALA A 186 11.11 6.85 11.89
C ALA A 186 9.96 7.38 11.00
N ALA A 187 8.72 6.93 11.23
CA ALA A 187 7.56 7.38 10.47
C ALA A 187 7.32 8.87 10.74
N ARG A 188 7.15 9.64 9.67
CA ARG A 188 6.80 11.05 9.78
C ARG A 188 5.27 11.19 9.85
N PRO A 189 4.76 12.14 10.64
CA PRO A 189 3.35 12.44 10.65
C PRO A 189 2.85 12.71 9.23
N ALA A 190 1.73 12.09 8.87
CA ALA A 190 1.05 12.38 7.63
C ALA A 190 0.34 13.74 7.73
N ASP A 191 0.26 14.45 6.60
CA ASP A 191 -0.57 15.66 6.52
C ASP A 191 -2.05 15.25 6.68
N PRO A 192 -2.76 15.77 7.70
CA PRO A 192 -4.17 15.43 7.93
C PRO A 192 -5.07 15.76 6.73
N GLU A 193 -4.78 16.83 5.98
CA GLU A 193 -5.54 17.20 4.79
C GLU A 193 -5.33 16.18 3.66
N ALA A 194 -4.09 15.74 3.44
CA ALA A 194 -3.79 14.70 2.46
C ALA A 194 -4.46 13.35 2.83
N VAL A 195 -4.45 12.99 4.11
CA VAL A 195 -5.10 11.76 4.60
C VAL A 195 -6.61 11.82 4.41
N ALA A 196 -7.26 12.91 4.82
CA ALA A 196 -8.69 13.11 4.66
C ALA A 196 -9.09 13.17 3.17
N GLY A 197 -8.33 13.92 2.38
CA GLY A 197 -8.57 14.11 0.96
C GLY A 197 -8.42 12.83 0.13
N PHE A 198 -7.46 11.96 0.44
CA PHE A 198 -7.22 10.73 -0.31
C PHE A 198 -8.45 9.83 -0.42
N GLY A 199 -9.19 9.74 0.66
CA GLY A 199 -10.41 8.92 0.72
C GLY A 199 -11.70 9.71 0.72
N ALA A 200 -11.70 10.98 0.33
CA ALA A 200 -12.86 11.84 0.30
C ALA A 200 -13.97 11.32 -0.63
N GLU A 201 -15.16 11.89 -0.50
CA GLU A 201 -16.33 11.51 -1.32
C GLU A 201 -15.98 11.54 -2.82
N GLY A 202 -16.37 10.48 -3.52
CA GLY A 202 -16.10 10.30 -4.94
C GLY A 202 -14.69 9.82 -5.28
N ALA A 203 -13.78 9.63 -4.29
CA ALA A 203 -12.43 9.09 -4.54
C ALA A 203 -12.45 7.63 -5.00
N PHE A 204 -13.52 6.90 -4.71
CA PHE A 204 -13.68 5.50 -5.07
C PHE A 204 -15.02 5.24 -5.74
N THR A 205 -15.00 4.42 -6.79
CA THR A 205 -16.19 3.90 -7.50
C THR A 205 -16.10 2.37 -7.56
N PRO A 206 -16.32 1.66 -6.44
CA PRO A 206 -15.99 0.24 -6.31
C PRO A 206 -16.60 -0.64 -7.39
N ARG A 207 -17.88 -0.40 -7.73
CA ARG A 207 -18.58 -1.18 -8.77
C ARG A 207 -17.88 -1.07 -10.14
N ALA A 208 -17.50 0.14 -10.53
CA ALA A 208 -16.83 0.38 -11.80
C ALA A 208 -15.41 -0.17 -11.78
N THR A 209 -14.69 0.02 -10.67
CA THR A 209 -13.33 -0.50 -10.50
C THR A 209 -13.33 -2.03 -10.56
N ARG A 210 -14.22 -2.71 -9.84
CA ARG A 210 -14.36 -4.19 -9.89
C ARG A 210 -14.62 -4.69 -11.30
N ALA A 211 -15.55 -4.05 -12.04
CA ALA A 211 -15.85 -4.43 -13.42
C ALA A 211 -14.64 -4.32 -14.35
N ALA A 212 -13.87 -3.24 -14.21
CA ALA A 212 -12.65 -3.06 -15.00
C ALA A 212 -11.54 -4.05 -14.65
N LEU A 213 -11.32 -4.31 -13.34
CA LEU A 213 -10.32 -5.26 -12.88
C LEU A 213 -10.68 -6.72 -13.21
N ALA A 214 -11.98 -7.05 -13.25
CA ALA A 214 -12.44 -8.37 -13.70
C ALA A 214 -12.14 -8.65 -15.18
N ALA A 215 -11.88 -7.61 -15.96
CA ALA A 215 -11.47 -7.72 -17.36
C ALA A 215 -9.93 -7.57 -17.55
N LEU A 216 -9.18 -7.36 -16.47
CA LEU A 216 -7.73 -7.12 -16.54
C LEU A 216 -6.98 -8.41 -16.88
N ASP A 217 -6.50 -8.52 -18.12
CA ASP A 217 -5.69 -9.64 -18.59
C ASP A 217 -4.20 -9.38 -18.40
N ARG A 218 -3.78 -9.16 -17.14
CA ARG A 218 -2.39 -8.95 -16.72
C ARG A 218 -2.08 -9.83 -15.52
N PRO A 219 -0.83 -10.25 -15.32
CA PRO A 219 -0.44 -10.94 -14.09
C PRO A 219 -0.67 -10.05 -12.88
N VAL A 220 -1.33 -10.60 -11.86
CA VAL A 220 -1.62 -9.90 -10.60
C VAL A 220 -1.19 -10.78 -9.44
N LEU A 221 -0.51 -10.19 -8.46
CA LEU A 221 -0.19 -10.80 -7.17
C LEU A 221 -0.81 -9.97 -6.05
N LEU A 222 -1.56 -10.61 -5.16
CA LEU A 222 -1.91 -10.03 -3.87
C LEU A 222 -1.16 -10.76 -2.76
N LEU A 223 -0.48 -10.00 -1.91
CA LEU A 223 0.27 -10.54 -0.78
C LEU A 223 -0.25 -9.96 0.53
N ALA A 224 -0.73 -10.82 1.42
CA ALA A 224 -1.16 -10.47 2.76
C ALA A 224 -0.14 -10.91 3.81
N GLY A 225 0.02 -10.15 4.88
CA GLY A 225 0.63 -10.63 6.11
C GLY A 225 -0.37 -11.46 6.91
N ALA A 226 0.04 -12.63 7.41
CA ALA A 226 -0.85 -13.51 8.18
C ALA A 226 -1.42 -12.86 9.45
N ARG A 227 -0.72 -11.83 10.00
CA ARG A 227 -1.06 -11.10 11.23
C ARG A 227 -1.48 -9.64 10.99
N ASP A 228 -1.78 -9.29 9.74
CA ASP A 228 -2.13 -7.91 9.38
C ASP A 228 -3.59 -7.60 9.72
N LEU A 229 -3.81 -6.74 10.72
CA LEU A 229 -5.14 -6.29 11.12
C LEU A 229 -5.73 -5.26 10.15
N ASN A 230 -4.87 -4.50 9.44
CA ASN A 230 -5.34 -3.49 8.50
C ASN A 230 -5.84 -4.11 7.19
N SER A 231 -5.13 -5.15 6.73
CA SER A 231 -5.43 -5.89 5.52
C SER A 231 -5.47 -7.39 5.81
N PRO A 232 -6.48 -7.87 6.57
CA PRO A 232 -6.58 -9.28 6.95
C PRO A 232 -6.57 -10.18 5.72
N PRO A 233 -5.96 -11.38 5.81
CA PRO A 233 -5.91 -12.32 4.69
C PRO A 233 -7.27 -12.61 4.05
N SER A 234 -8.35 -12.64 4.84
CA SER A 234 -9.72 -12.85 4.33
C SER A 234 -10.16 -11.72 3.37
N ALA A 235 -9.94 -10.46 3.75
CA ALA A 235 -10.29 -9.33 2.90
C ALA A 235 -9.39 -9.24 1.64
N VAL A 236 -8.10 -9.60 1.79
CA VAL A 236 -7.18 -9.65 0.64
C VAL A 236 -7.55 -10.78 -0.32
N ALA A 237 -8.00 -11.94 0.19
CA ALA A 237 -8.51 -13.04 -0.63
C ALA A 237 -9.77 -12.64 -1.42
N GLU A 238 -10.71 -11.90 -0.78
CA GLU A 238 -11.88 -11.36 -1.46
C GLU A 238 -11.49 -10.35 -2.56
N PHE A 239 -10.48 -9.52 -2.28
CA PHE A 239 -9.96 -8.62 -3.32
C PHE A 239 -9.31 -9.42 -4.47
N ALA A 240 -8.55 -10.47 -4.17
CA ALA A 240 -7.93 -11.31 -5.20
C ALA A 240 -8.97 -11.97 -6.12
N ALA A 241 -10.12 -12.35 -5.59
CA ALA A 241 -11.22 -12.94 -6.35
C ALA A 241 -11.86 -11.99 -7.38
N VAL A 242 -11.55 -10.68 -7.33
CA VAL A 242 -12.00 -9.72 -8.35
C VAL A 242 -11.29 -9.93 -9.69
N PHE A 243 -10.04 -10.40 -9.68
CA PHE A 243 -9.24 -10.56 -10.88
C PHE A 243 -9.43 -11.95 -11.50
N PRO A 244 -9.40 -12.08 -12.83
CA PRO A 244 -9.59 -13.37 -13.48
C PRO A 244 -8.46 -14.36 -13.20
N ARG A 245 -7.24 -13.87 -12.95
CA ARG A 245 -6.03 -14.68 -12.78
C ARG A 245 -5.07 -14.08 -11.77
N ALA A 246 -5.54 -13.82 -10.54
CA ALA A 246 -4.66 -13.36 -9.47
C ALA A 246 -3.97 -14.54 -8.77
N GLU A 247 -2.70 -14.33 -8.43
CA GLU A 247 -2.01 -15.13 -7.42
C GLU A 247 -2.29 -14.48 -6.06
N PHE A 248 -2.71 -15.27 -5.10
CA PHE A 248 -2.88 -14.85 -3.72
C PHE A 248 -1.88 -15.56 -2.83
N ALA A 249 -1.09 -14.81 -2.09
CA ALA A 249 -0.10 -15.31 -1.16
C ALA A 249 -0.31 -14.74 0.23
N VAL A 250 -0.13 -15.57 1.26
CA VAL A 250 -0.11 -15.16 2.66
C VAL A 250 1.29 -15.41 3.20
N GLN A 251 1.93 -14.36 3.71
CA GLN A 251 3.25 -14.49 4.34
C GLN A 251 3.08 -14.83 5.82
N PRO A 252 3.47 -16.05 6.26
CA PRO A 252 3.34 -16.46 7.64
C PRO A 252 4.09 -15.53 8.61
N GLY A 253 3.46 -15.21 9.73
CA GLY A 253 4.04 -14.40 10.78
C GLY A 253 4.22 -12.92 10.46
N ALA A 254 3.92 -12.47 9.24
CA ALA A 254 4.07 -11.08 8.84
C ALA A 254 2.85 -10.24 9.21
N GLY A 255 3.08 -8.97 9.55
CA GLY A 255 2.07 -7.93 9.70
C GLY A 255 1.90 -7.10 8.43
N HIS A 256 1.65 -5.80 8.61
CA HIS A 256 1.38 -4.83 7.55
C HIS A 256 2.62 -4.49 6.70
N TYR A 257 3.82 -4.77 7.22
CA TYR A 257 5.11 -4.53 6.55
C TYR A 257 5.87 -5.83 6.33
N PRO A 258 5.40 -6.72 5.42
CA PRO A 258 5.93 -8.09 5.31
C PRO A 258 7.43 -8.15 4.97
N TRP A 259 7.98 -7.12 4.32
CA TRP A 259 9.43 -7.02 4.03
C TRP A 259 10.30 -6.79 5.27
N LEU A 260 9.72 -6.33 6.40
CA LEU A 260 10.44 -6.17 7.67
C LEU A 260 10.41 -7.46 8.49
N ASP A 261 9.31 -8.20 8.40
CA ASP A 261 9.10 -9.40 9.21
C ASP A 261 9.88 -10.61 8.68
N ASP A 262 9.92 -10.80 7.37
CA ASP A 262 10.74 -11.81 6.68
C ASP A 262 11.07 -11.31 5.26
N SER A 263 12.17 -10.56 5.17
CA SER A 263 12.65 -9.96 3.93
C SER A 263 13.01 -10.99 2.87
N GLY A 264 13.55 -12.14 3.26
CA GLY A 264 13.92 -13.21 2.35
C GLY A 264 12.72 -13.81 1.65
N ARG A 265 11.67 -14.16 2.41
CA ARG A 265 10.43 -14.69 1.85
C ARG A 265 9.69 -13.66 1.01
N PHE A 266 9.60 -12.41 1.49
CA PHE A 266 9.00 -11.32 0.75
C PHE A 266 9.67 -11.12 -0.61
N THR A 267 11.00 -10.98 -0.60
CA THR A 267 11.79 -10.74 -1.82
C THR A 267 11.68 -11.92 -2.79
N ALA A 268 11.77 -13.17 -2.29
CA ALA A 268 11.60 -14.35 -3.14
C ALA A 268 10.22 -14.39 -3.82
N THR A 269 9.15 -14.08 -3.08
CA THR A 269 7.79 -14.05 -3.61
C THR A 269 7.65 -12.98 -4.70
N LEU A 270 8.07 -11.74 -4.40
CA LEU A 270 7.94 -10.61 -5.34
C LEU A 270 8.85 -10.78 -6.56
N ALA A 271 10.14 -11.12 -6.36
CA ALA A 271 11.07 -11.31 -7.47
C ALA A 271 10.63 -12.48 -8.37
N GLY A 272 10.16 -13.58 -7.79
CA GLY A 272 9.62 -14.72 -8.55
C GLY A 272 8.39 -14.35 -9.38
N PHE A 273 7.46 -13.56 -8.84
CA PHE A 273 6.32 -13.03 -9.59
C PHE A 273 6.76 -12.07 -10.71
N LEU A 274 7.67 -11.16 -10.43
CA LEU A 274 8.12 -10.13 -11.36
C LEU A 274 9.03 -10.67 -12.47
N ALA A 275 9.61 -11.86 -12.35
CA ALA A 275 10.49 -12.48 -13.34
C ALA A 275 9.74 -13.24 -14.44
N ARG A 276 8.49 -13.60 -14.21
CA ARG A 276 7.62 -14.34 -15.18
C ARG A 276 6.96 -13.39 -16.15
#